data_e3a557ec950a802fccc6b8905cc49ae7
#
_entry.id   e3a557ec950a802fccc6b8905cc49ae7
#
_cell.length_a   1.000
_cell.length_b   1.000
_cell.length_c   1.000
_cell.angle_alpha   90.00
_cell.angle_beta   90.00
_cell.angle_gamma   90.00
#
_symmetry.space_group_name_H-M   'P 1'
#
loop_
_entity.id
_entity.type
_entity.pdbx_description
1 polymer ?
#
loop_
_entity_poly.entity_id
_entity_poly.type
_entity_poly.pdbx_seq_one_letter_code
_entity_poly.pdbx_strand_id
1 'polypeptide(L)'
;MQDQVLISVVTVSYNAVSTIEQTILSVINQTYPHIEYIIIDGGSTDGTVDVIKKYADKITYWVSEPDKGIYDAMNKGLRRVRGDWCVFMNSGDILYNLSFASSTC
;
A
#
# COMPACT_ATOMS: atom_id res chain seq x y z
N MET A 1 22.00 -14.56 -14.82
CA MET A 1 21.08 -13.47 -14.81
C MET A 1 20.38 -13.39 -13.47
N GLN A 2 20.01 -12.25 -13.10
CA GLN A 2 19.43 -12.06 -11.80
C GLN A 2 17.95 -11.78 -11.89
N ASP A 3 17.17 -12.60 -11.30
CA ASP A 3 15.73 -12.36 -11.28
C ASP A 3 15.41 -11.25 -10.31
N GLN A 4 14.49 -10.40 -10.73
CA GLN A 4 13.99 -9.34 -9.90
C GLN A 4 12.78 -9.85 -9.17
N VAL A 5 12.81 -9.82 -7.85
CA VAL A 5 11.61 -10.19 -7.10
C VAL A 5 10.57 -9.09 -7.18
N LEU A 6 9.33 -9.48 -7.21
CA LEU A 6 8.22 -8.53 -7.14
C LEU A 6 7.87 -8.32 -5.67
N ILE A 7 7.85 -7.08 -5.25
CA ILE A 7 7.52 -6.71 -3.87
C ILE A 7 6.13 -6.12 -3.86
N SER A 8 5.24 -6.72 -3.08
CA SER A 8 3.89 -6.18 -2.89
C SER A 8 3.88 -5.32 -1.63
N VAL A 9 3.49 -4.07 -1.78
CA VAL A 9 3.35 -3.15 -0.65
C VAL A 9 1.87 -2.93 -0.43
N VAL A 10 1.38 -3.24 0.75
CA VAL A 10 -0.02 -3.09 1.10
C VAL A 10 -0.16 -2.00 2.16
N THR A 11 -0.89 -0.95 1.83
CA THR A 11 -1.21 0.12 2.78
C THR A 11 -2.67 -0.03 3.18
N VAL A 12 -2.92 -0.03 4.48
CA VAL A 12 -4.28 0.02 5.00
C VAL A 12 -4.54 1.40 5.56
N SER A 13 -5.73 1.94 5.32
CA SER A 13 -6.07 3.29 5.75
C SER A 13 -7.52 3.40 6.18
N TYR A 14 -7.77 4.33 7.09
CA TYR A 14 -9.11 4.73 7.46
C TYR A 14 -9.05 6.13 8.04
N ASN A 15 -9.75 7.07 7.37
CA ASN A 15 -9.78 8.49 7.79
C ASN A 15 -8.39 9.02 8.09
N ALA A 16 -7.52 8.94 7.12
CA ALA A 16 -6.11 9.28 7.26
C ALA A 16 -5.68 10.38 6.27
N VAL A 17 -6.57 11.32 5.98
CA VAL A 17 -6.31 12.33 4.95
C VAL A 17 -5.04 13.14 5.22
N SER A 18 -4.70 13.35 6.48
CA SER A 18 -3.52 14.16 6.84
C SER A 18 -2.21 13.41 6.67
N THR A 19 -2.23 12.08 6.58
CA THR A 19 -1.01 11.27 6.57
C THR A 19 -0.88 10.35 5.38
N ILE A 20 -1.99 10.03 4.71
CA ILE A 20 -1.96 9.02 3.63
C ILE A 20 -1.06 9.45 2.46
N GLU A 21 -0.99 10.73 2.16
CA GLU A 21 -0.20 11.19 1.02
C GLU A 21 1.28 10.92 1.23
N GLN A 22 1.81 11.17 2.43
CA GLN A 22 3.22 10.91 2.67
C GLN A 22 3.54 9.41 2.59
N THR A 23 2.61 8.58 3.00
CA THR A 23 2.79 7.13 2.87
C THR A 23 2.83 6.72 1.40
N ILE A 24 1.87 7.21 0.62
CA ILE A 24 1.81 6.91 -0.82
C ILE A 24 3.10 7.37 -1.50
N LEU A 25 3.51 8.61 -1.23
CA LEU A 25 4.71 9.15 -1.87
C LEU A 25 5.95 8.33 -1.52
N SER A 26 6.04 7.85 -0.28
CA SER A 26 7.20 7.05 0.12
C SER A 26 7.30 5.75 -0.65
N VAL A 27 6.17 5.22 -1.12
CA VAL A 27 6.15 3.99 -1.90
C VAL A 27 6.41 4.27 -3.38
N ILE A 28 5.69 5.23 -3.95
CA ILE A 28 5.81 5.47 -5.40
C ILE A 28 7.13 6.12 -5.78
N ASN A 29 7.85 6.69 -4.82
CA ASN A 29 9.17 7.29 -5.06
C ASN A 29 10.31 6.33 -4.81
N GLN A 30 10.06 5.06 -4.54
CA GLN A 30 11.11 4.08 -4.42
C GLN A 30 11.80 3.89 -5.75
N THR A 31 13.12 3.69 -5.71
CA THR A 31 13.88 3.44 -6.93
C THR A 31 13.78 2.00 -7.40
N TYR A 32 13.34 1.10 -6.53
CA TYR A 32 13.19 -0.30 -6.90
C TYR A 32 12.03 -0.43 -7.90
N PRO A 33 12.25 -1.03 -9.09
CA PRO A 33 11.27 -0.96 -10.18
C PRO A 33 10.13 -1.97 -10.10
N HIS A 34 10.28 -3.04 -9.32
CA HIS A 34 9.32 -4.14 -9.33
C HIS A 34 8.45 -4.11 -8.07
N ILE A 35 7.55 -3.13 -8.03
CA ILE A 35 6.65 -2.93 -6.90
C ILE A 35 5.21 -3.07 -7.36
N GLU A 36 4.44 -3.88 -6.63
CA GLU A 36 3.00 -3.94 -6.76
C GLU A 36 2.42 -3.20 -5.55
N TYR A 37 1.74 -2.08 -5.78
CA TYR A 37 1.22 -1.27 -4.69
C TYR A 37 -0.28 -1.46 -4.56
N ILE A 38 -0.70 -1.84 -3.37
CA ILE A 38 -2.10 -2.14 -3.05
C ILE A 38 -2.53 -1.27 -1.88
N ILE A 39 -3.66 -0.59 -2.01
CA ILE A 39 -4.22 0.22 -0.92
C ILE A 39 -5.61 -0.29 -0.59
N ILE A 40 -5.81 -0.61 0.67
CA ILE A 40 -7.11 -1.03 1.19
C ILE A 40 -7.59 0.04 2.15
N ASP A 41 -8.64 0.75 1.75
CA ASP A 41 -9.23 1.79 2.58
C ASP A 41 -10.54 1.30 3.19
N GLY A 42 -10.73 1.59 4.45
CA GLY A 42 -11.87 1.09 5.23
C GLY A 42 -13.14 1.92 5.13
N GLY A 43 -13.32 2.63 4.03
CA GLY A 43 -14.52 3.44 3.84
C GLY A 43 -14.38 4.83 4.42
N SER A 44 -13.25 5.47 4.20
CA SER A 44 -12.97 6.81 4.72
C SER A 44 -13.98 7.84 4.24
N THR A 45 -14.24 8.82 5.09
CA THR A 45 -15.18 9.90 4.78
C THR A 45 -14.53 11.29 4.87
N ASP A 46 -13.23 11.35 5.11
CA ASP A 46 -12.52 12.61 5.40
C ASP A 46 -11.70 13.16 4.23
N GLY A 47 -11.80 12.57 3.04
CA GLY A 47 -10.99 13.00 1.90
C GLY A 47 -9.82 12.07 1.59
N THR A 48 -9.62 11.03 2.39
CA THR A 48 -8.57 10.04 2.15
C THR A 48 -8.68 9.45 0.75
N VAL A 49 -9.90 9.10 0.33
CA VAL A 49 -10.12 8.48 -0.98
C VAL A 49 -9.72 9.43 -2.11
N ASP A 50 -9.96 10.72 -1.95
CA ASP A 50 -9.58 11.69 -2.97
C ASP A 50 -8.06 11.73 -3.15
N VAL A 51 -7.31 11.61 -2.05
CA VAL A 51 -5.84 11.54 -2.13
C VAL A 51 -5.42 10.26 -2.86
N ILE A 52 -6.04 9.13 -2.54
CA ILE A 52 -5.75 7.86 -3.22
C ILE A 52 -5.99 8.00 -4.72
N LYS A 53 -7.12 8.59 -5.11
CA LYS A 53 -7.46 8.78 -6.53
C LYS A 53 -6.44 9.65 -7.24
N LYS A 54 -5.86 10.62 -6.55
CA LYS A 54 -4.85 11.50 -7.12
C LYS A 54 -3.64 10.71 -7.63
N TYR A 55 -3.33 9.60 -7.00
CA TYR A 55 -2.18 8.77 -7.35
C TYR A 55 -2.56 7.43 -7.96
N ALA A 56 -3.82 7.28 -8.38
CA ALA A 56 -4.34 5.98 -8.82
C ALA A 56 -3.56 5.39 -9.99
N ASP A 57 -3.00 6.23 -10.86
CA ASP A 57 -2.22 5.75 -12.00
C ASP A 57 -0.90 5.11 -11.59
N LYS A 58 -0.49 5.32 -10.34
CA LYS A 58 0.74 4.73 -9.80
C LYS A 58 0.46 3.62 -8.80
N ILE A 59 -0.81 3.29 -8.60
CA ILE A 59 -1.23 2.26 -7.65
C ILE A 59 -1.76 1.08 -8.45
N THR A 60 -1.29 -0.12 -8.13
CA THR A 60 -1.68 -1.32 -8.86
C THR A 60 -3.14 -1.65 -8.63
N TYR A 61 -3.58 -1.56 -7.37
CA TYR A 61 -4.96 -1.86 -7.00
C TYR A 61 -5.32 -1.09 -5.74
N TRP A 62 -6.51 -0.53 -5.72
CA TRP A 62 -7.03 0.06 -4.48
C TRP A 62 -8.54 -0.14 -4.41
N VAL A 63 -9.03 -0.18 -3.20
CA VAL A 63 -10.46 -0.26 -2.95
C VAL A 63 -10.77 0.53 -1.68
N SER A 64 -11.95 1.13 -1.64
CA SER A 64 -12.45 1.79 -0.44
C SER A 64 -13.83 1.23 -0.15
N GLU A 65 -13.93 0.53 0.98
CA GLU A 65 -15.21 -0.03 1.41
C GLU A 65 -15.10 -0.30 2.90
N PRO A 66 -16.22 -0.29 3.63
CA PRO A 66 -16.19 -0.60 5.05
C PRO A 66 -15.56 -1.96 5.32
N ASP A 67 -14.74 -2.04 6.35
CA ASP A 67 -14.16 -3.30 6.78
C ASP A 67 -14.43 -3.48 8.29
N LYS A 68 -14.04 -4.64 8.81
CA LYS A 68 -14.30 -4.99 10.20
C LYS A 68 -13.08 -4.76 11.08
N GLY A 69 -12.20 -3.85 10.66
CA GLY A 69 -11.00 -3.52 11.40
C GLY A 69 -9.76 -3.85 10.62
N ILE A 70 -8.61 -3.63 11.25
CA ILE A 70 -7.33 -3.72 10.55
C ILE A 70 -7.06 -5.13 10.00
N TYR A 71 -7.46 -6.17 10.72
CA TYR A 71 -7.21 -7.53 10.24
C TYR A 71 -8.03 -7.86 9.00
N ASP A 72 -9.26 -7.35 8.93
CA ASP A 72 -10.08 -7.53 7.73
C ASP A 72 -9.44 -6.80 6.54
N ALA A 73 -8.97 -5.58 6.77
CA ALA A 73 -8.29 -4.82 5.73
C ALA A 73 -7.02 -5.54 5.26
N MET A 74 -6.23 -6.06 6.19
CA MET A 74 -5.02 -6.80 5.84
C MET A 74 -5.34 -8.06 5.03
N ASN A 75 -6.41 -8.76 5.39
CA ASN A 75 -6.83 -9.95 4.64
C ASN A 75 -7.26 -9.59 3.23
N LYS A 76 -7.95 -8.46 3.05
CA LYS A 76 -8.31 -8.00 1.71
C LYS A 76 -7.06 -7.74 0.88
N GLY A 77 -6.05 -7.11 1.49
CA GLY A 77 -4.79 -6.86 0.82
C GLY A 77 -4.08 -8.15 0.44
N LEU A 78 -4.04 -9.11 1.36
CA LEU A 78 -3.40 -10.40 1.10
C LEU A 78 -4.01 -11.13 -0.09
N ARG A 79 -5.31 -11.01 -0.29
CA ARG A 79 -5.96 -11.66 -1.43
C ARG A 79 -5.51 -11.08 -2.77
N ARG A 80 -4.94 -9.88 -2.75
CA ARG A 80 -4.49 -9.20 -3.96
C ARG A 80 -2.98 -9.30 -4.19
N VAL A 81 -2.24 -9.76 -3.18
CA VAL A 81 -0.78 -9.85 -3.28
C VAL A 81 -0.38 -10.92 -4.28
N ARG A 82 0.49 -10.55 -5.21
CA ARG A 82 1.08 -11.48 -6.17
C ARG A 82 2.59 -11.46 -6.14
N GLY A 83 3.16 -10.63 -5.29
CA GLY A 83 4.61 -10.50 -5.19
C GLY A 83 5.25 -11.65 -4.44
N ASP A 84 6.55 -11.75 -4.59
CA ASP A 84 7.36 -12.74 -3.87
C ASP A 84 7.54 -12.36 -2.41
N TRP A 85 7.49 -11.06 -2.14
CA TRP A 85 7.64 -10.48 -0.81
C TRP A 85 6.49 -9.51 -0.58
N CYS A 86 6.09 -9.32 0.65
CA CYS A 86 5.14 -8.27 0.92
C CYS A 86 5.50 -7.47 2.16
N VAL A 87 5.11 -6.19 2.12
CA VAL A 87 5.32 -5.23 3.18
C VAL A 87 3.97 -4.63 3.53
N PHE A 88 3.61 -4.67 4.80
CA PHE A 88 2.37 -4.03 5.26
C PHE A 88 2.69 -2.70 5.91
N MET A 89 1.92 -1.68 5.57
CA MET A 89 2.08 -0.35 6.12
C MET A 89 0.74 0.21 6.53
N ASN A 90 0.71 0.87 7.67
CA ASN A 90 -0.45 1.69 8.04
C ASN A 90 -0.26 3.07 7.44
N SER A 91 -1.38 3.76 7.19
CA SER A 91 -1.29 5.16 6.78
C SER A 91 -0.52 5.95 7.83
N GLY A 92 0.41 6.78 7.38
CA GLY A 92 1.33 7.47 8.27
C GLY A 92 2.71 6.86 8.34
N ASP A 93 2.85 5.58 7.98
CA ASP A 93 4.16 4.96 7.91
C ASP A 93 4.91 5.45 6.68
N ILE A 94 6.23 5.43 6.77
CA ILE A 94 7.11 5.84 5.68
C ILE A 94 7.98 4.67 5.28
N LEU A 95 8.01 4.39 3.99
CA LEU A 95 8.88 3.35 3.44
C LEU A 95 10.18 4.00 2.98
N TYR A 96 11.25 3.75 3.70
CA TYR A 96 12.51 4.44 3.43
C TYR A 96 13.31 3.81 2.30
N ASN A 97 13.51 2.51 2.32
CA ASN A 97 14.36 1.89 1.32
C ASN A 97 14.02 0.41 1.16
N LEU A 98 13.45 0.06 -0.01
CA LEU A 98 13.07 -1.32 -0.27
C LEU A 98 14.25 -2.24 -0.52
N SER A 99 15.43 -1.72 -0.80
CA SER A 99 16.58 -2.59 -0.99
C SER A 99 16.97 -3.33 0.30
N PHE A 100 16.43 -2.90 1.44
CA PHE A 100 16.62 -3.58 2.70
C PHE A 100 15.38 -4.32 3.18
N ALA A 101 14.34 -4.40 2.34
CA ALA A 101 13.13 -5.09 2.73
C ALA A 101 13.43 -6.56 2.96
N SER A 102 12.96 -7.07 4.06
CA SER A 102 13.16 -8.48 4.41
C SER A 102 11.88 -9.16 4.80
N SER A 103 10.76 -8.47 4.71
CA SER A 103 9.47 -9.05 5.07
C SER A 103 9.01 -10.02 4.01
N THR A 104 8.46 -11.13 4.42
CA THR A 104 7.84 -12.08 3.52
C THR A 104 6.40 -12.28 3.92
N CYS A 105 5.60 -12.61 2.96
CA CYS A 105 4.19 -12.92 3.21
C CYS A 105 4.02 -14.32 3.73
#